data_2aaad19a7f41e1f2761901f27a7315f7
#
_entry.id   2aaad19a7f41e1f2761901f27a7315f7
#
_cell.length_a   1.000
_cell.length_b   1.000
_cell.length_c   1.000
_cell.angle_alpha   90.00
_cell.angle_beta   90.00
_cell.angle_gamma   90.00
#
_symmetry.space_group_name_H-M   'P 1'
#
loop_
_entity.id
_entity.type
_entity.pdbx_description
1 polymer ?
#
loop_
_entity_poly.entity_id
_entity_poly.type
_entity_poly.pdbx_seq_one_letter_code
_entity_poly.pdbx_strand_id
1 'polypeptide(L)'
;MRRALLIALATTGLAALTGCPAKPKTGECKTSQDCLEQQGFGKVCVEGRCQECAQDSDCKDGFVCRSNKCVPKPQCTKDADCPEGQRCEAERCVAKKEAGAEAGKAAETERGAAVPTGCADAGAFTIRFGFDQATLGADAQGSLQKLAACVKQAPAKKVTISGHADERGTTQYNIALGARRADSARKYLADLGVAAKLDTVSFGEEKPLCSEQTEECWAKNRRAEFQVDR
;
A
#
# COMPACT_ATOMS: atom_id res chain seq x y z
N MET A 1 -12.11 -86.05 -42.78
CA MET A 1 -12.55 -84.66 -43.13
C MET A 1 -12.99 -83.95 -41.85
N ARG A 2 -12.10 -83.18 -41.20
CA ARG A 2 -12.41 -82.41 -39.97
C ARG A 2 -12.20 -80.96 -40.30
N ARG A 3 -13.27 -80.18 -40.35
CA ARG A 3 -13.25 -78.75 -40.55
C ARG A 3 -12.93 -78.07 -39.21
N ALA A 4 -11.82 -77.40 -39.14
CA ALA A 4 -11.46 -76.53 -38.01
C ALA A 4 -12.15 -75.17 -38.17
N LEU A 5 -12.92 -74.81 -37.17
CA LEU A 5 -13.59 -73.53 -37.07
C LEU A 5 -12.67 -72.53 -36.31
N LEU A 6 -12.13 -71.53 -37.00
CA LEU A 6 -11.34 -70.48 -36.40
C LEU A 6 -12.28 -69.37 -35.84
N ILE A 7 -12.33 -69.24 -34.51
CA ILE A 7 -13.03 -68.14 -33.82
C ILE A 7 -12.05 -66.95 -33.69
N ALA A 8 -12.33 -65.93 -34.42
CA ALA A 8 -11.60 -64.66 -34.27
C ALA A 8 -12.15 -63.86 -33.06
N LEU A 9 -11.34 -63.73 -32.01
CA LEU A 9 -11.63 -62.87 -30.85
C LEU A 9 -11.29 -61.46 -31.25
N ALA A 10 -12.32 -60.60 -31.43
CA ALA A 10 -12.19 -59.18 -31.59
C ALA A 10 -12.01 -58.53 -30.19
N THR A 11 -10.82 -58.13 -29.85
CA THR A 11 -10.54 -57.34 -28.66
C THR A 11 -10.87 -55.84 -28.94
N THR A 12 -12.02 -55.37 -28.48
CA THR A 12 -12.38 -53.97 -28.47
C THR A 12 -11.55 -53.23 -27.39
N GLY A 13 -10.49 -52.57 -27.83
CA GLY A 13 -9.70 -51.67 -26.98
C GLY A 13 -10.51 -50.42 -26.59
N LEU A 14 -10.89 -50.34 -25.31
CA LEU A 14 -11.50 -49.14 -24.72
C LEU A 14 -10.38 -48.10 -24.54
N ALA A 15 -10.26 -47.15 -25.46
CA ALA A 15 -9.38 -46.00 -25.32
C ALA A 15 -9.93 -45.10 -24.23
N ALA A 16 -9.34 -45.14 -23.04
CA ALA A 16 -9.59 -44.18 -21.99
C ALA A 16 -9.06 -42.82 -22.44
N LEU A 17 -9.96 -41.94 -22.83
CA LEU A 17 -9.65 -40.53 -23.05
C LEU A 17 -9.34 -39.87 -21.69
N THR A 18 -8.07 -39.90 -21.28
CA THR A 18 -7.58 -39.09 -20.17
C THR A 18 -7.55 -37.65 -20.63
N GLY A 19 -8.68 -36.96 -20.51
CA GLY A 19 -8.73 -35.51 -20.69
C GLY A 19 -7.78 -34.85 -19.70
N CYS A 20 -6.80 -34.09 -20.19
CA CYS A 20 -5.99 -33.24 -19.34
C CYS A 20 -6.91 -32.31 -18.51
N PRO A 21 -6.73 -32.22 -17.22
CA PRO A 21 -7.52 -31.28 -16.42
C PRO A 21 -7.33 -29.88 -16.98
N ALA A 22 -8.44 -29.19 -17.27
CA ALA A 22 -8.41 -27.83 -17.76
C ALA A 22 -7.70 -26.95 -16.70
N LYS A 23 -6.73 -26.14 -17.12
CA LYS A 23 -6.06 -25.19 -16.23
C LYS A 23 -7.11 -24.23 -15.65
N PRO A 24 -7.04 -23.93 -14.35
CA PRO A 24 -7.94 -22.96 -13.72
C PRO A 24 -7.80 -21.60 -14.39
N LYS A 25 -8.90 -20.87 -14.46
CA LYS A 25 -8.88 -19.49 -14.98
C LYS A 25 -8.03 -18.62 -14.05
N THR A 26 -7.56 -17.50 -14.58
CA THR A 26 -6.72 -16.55 -13.85
C THR A 26 -7.36 -16.11 -12.53
N GLY A 27 -6.68 -16.36 -11.42
CA GLY A 27 -7.17 -16.08 -10.06
C GLY A 27 -8.09 -17.14 -9.46
N GLU A 28 -8.52 -18.17 -10.23
CA GLU A 28 -9.28 -19.31 -9.73
C GLU A 28 -8.35 -20.45 -9.32
N CYS A 29 -8.73 -21.23 -8.32
CA CYS A 29 -7.96 -22.35 -7.80
C CYS A 29 -8.85 -23.48 -7.29
N LYS A 30 -8.32 -24.69 -7.26
CA LYS A 30 -8.89 -25.84 -6.54
C LYS A 30 -8.04 -26.18 -5.32
N THR A 31 -6.74 -25.93 -5.42
CA THR A 31 -5.74 -26.14 -4.38
C THR A 31 -4.81 -24.92 -4.32
N SER A 32 -4.09 -24.77 -3.21
CA SER A 32 -3.08 -23.69 -3.09
C SER A 32 -1.94 -23.85 -4.08
N GLN A 33 -1.68 -25.07 -4.58
CA GLN A 33 -0.68 -25.30 -5.61
C GLN A 33 -1.03 -24.57 -6.92
N ASP A 34 -2.31 -24.50 -7.27
CA ASP A 34 -2.78 -23.77 -8.46
C ASP A 34 -2.46 -22.28 -8.37
N CYS A 35 -2.40 -21.73 -7.12
CA CYS A 35 -2.09 -20.33 -6.88
C CYS A 35 -0.59 -20.03 -7.00
N LEU A 36 0.28 -20.98 -6.64
CA LEU A 36 1.73 -20.81 -6.75
C LEU A 36 2.19 -20.71 -8.21
N GLU A 37 1.44 -21.30 -9.13
CA GLU A 37 1.72 -21.25 -10.57
C GLU A 37 1.22 -19.96 -11.23
N GLN A 38 0.40 -19.16 -10.53
CA GLN A 38 -0.19 -17.93 -11.03
C GLN A 38 0.52 -16.70 -10.42
N GLN A 39 1.31 -16.00 -11.22
CA GLN A 39 1.98 -14.78 -10.77
C GLN A 39 0.99 -13.62 -10.56
N GLY A 40 1.17 -12.87 -9.48
CA GLY A 40 0.37 -11.68 -9.18
C GLY A 40 -0.91 -11.95 -8.37
N PHE A 41 -1.16 -13.19 -7.97
CA PHE A 41 -2.24 -13.59 -7.07
C PHE A 41 -1.66 -14.12 -5.76
N GLY A 42 -2.51 -14.21 -4.72
CA GLY A 42 -2.09 -14.77 -3.43
C GLY A 42 -1.65 -16.25 -3.56
N LYS A 43 -1.05 -16.77 -2.51
CA LYS A 43 -0.43 -18.12 -2.48
C LYS A 43 -1.36 -19.23 -1.98
N VAL A 44 -2.52 -18.87 -1.44
CA VAL A 44 -3.45 -19.77 -0.77
C VAL A 44 -4.79 -19.77 -1.49
N CYS A 45 -5.35 -20.96 -1.72
CA CYS A 45 -6.67 -21.12 -2.31
C CYS A 45 -7.75 -21.02 -1.23
N VAL A 46 -8.56 -19.97 -1.26
CA VAL A 46 -9.69 -19.75 -0.36
C VAL A 46 -10.95 -19.62 -1.21
N GLU A 47 -11.93 -20.48 -0.97
CA GLU A 47 -13.23 -20.49 -1.69
C GLU A 47 -13.08 -20.42 -3.23
N GLY A 48 -12.12 -21.15 -3.77
CA GLY A 48 -11.91 -21.22 -5.21
C GLY A 48 -11.15 -20.05 -5.82
N ARG A 49 -10.59 -19.15 -5.00
CA ARG A 49 -9.80 -17.97 -5.43
C ARG A 49 -8.47 -17.92 -4.73
N CYS A 50 -7.45 -17.50 -5.45
CA CYS A 50 -6.12 -17.27 -4.90
C CYS A 50 -6.11 -16.00 -4.05
N GLN A 51 -5.77 -16.15 -2.76
CA GLN A 51 -5.71 -15.10 -1.75
C GLN A 51 -4.33 -15.06 -1.09
N GLU A 52 -4.01 -13.98 -0.40
CA GLU A 52 -2.70 -13.86 0.27
C GLU A 52 -2.56 -14.83 1.42
N CYS A 53 -3.63 -15.05 2.18
CA CYS A 53 -3.66 -15.92 3.36
C CYS A 53 -5.07 -16.47 3.62
N ALA A 54 -5.14 -17.61 4.30
CA ALA A 54 -6.33 -18.16 4.94
C ALA A 54 -6.23 -18.06 6.47
N GLN A 55 -5.01 -18.06 7.02
CA GLN A 55 -4.71 -18.03 8.45
C GLN A 55 -3.43 -17.24 8.71
N ASP A 56 -3.17 -16.89 9.97
CA ASP A 56 -2.02 -16.06 10.36
C ASP A 56 -0.66 -16.65 9.99
N SER A 57 -0.54 -17.98 10.02
CA SER A 57 0.69 -18.70 9.64
C SER A 57 1.05 -18.59 8.15
N ASP A 58 0.12 -18.16 7.29
CA ASP A 58 0.39 -17.93 5.88
C ASP A 58 1.09 -16.59 5.65
N CYS A 59 1.10 -15.72 6.66
CA CYS A 59 1.71 -14.42 6.63
C CYS A 59 3.15 -14.46 7.19
N LYS A 60 3.96 -13.49 6.78
CA LYS A 60 5.31 -13.31 7.33
C LYS A 60 5.24 -12.90 8.81
N ASP A 61 6.34 -13.10 9.54
CA ASP A 61 6.49 -12.62 10.91
C ASP A 61 6.11 -11.14 11.02
N GLY A 62 5.32 -10.83 12.05
CA GLY A 62 4.80 -9.48 12.27
C GLY A 62 3.51 -9.14 11.52
N PHE A 63 2.92 -10.10 10.77
CA PHE A 63 1.64 -9.93 10.07
C PHE A 63 0.62 -10.99 10.53
N VAL A 64 -0.66 -10.64 10.41
CA VAL A 64 -1.81 -11.52 10.66
C VAL A 64 -2.75 -11.49 9.47
N CYS A 65 -3.49 -12.58 9.27
CA CYS A 65 -4.45 -12.69 8.18
C CYS A 65 -5.79 -12.05 8.56
N ARG A 66 -6.19 -11.00 7.85
CA ARG A 66 -7.53 -10.39 7.99
C ARG A 66 -8.17 -10.22 6.63
N SER A 67 -9.37 -10.74 6.46
CA SER A 67 -10.10 -10.71 5.19
C SER A 67 -9.25 -11.21 4.01
N ASN A 68 -8.52 -12.32 4.23
CA ASN A 68 -7.64 -12.98 3.26
C ASN A 68 -6.44 -12.11 2.77
N LYS A 69 -6.06 -11.11 3.56
CA LYS A 69 -4.88 -10.25 3.35
C LYS A 69 -3.99 -10.27 4.58
N CYS A 70 -2.68 -10.28 4.35
CA CYS A 70 -1.70 -10.16 5.41
C CYS A 70 -1.56 -8.69 5.82
N VAL A 71 -2.07 -8.36 7.02
CA VAL A 71 -1.97 -7.03 7.61
C VAL A 71 -1.00 -7.03 8.76
N PRO A 72 -0.34 -5.92 9.10
CA PRO A 72 0.55 -5.85 10.26
C PRO A 72 -0.18 -6.27 11.53
N LYS A 73 0.50 -7.07 12.37
CA LYS A 73 -0.04 -7.50 13.67
C LYS A 73 -0.35 -6.26 14.51
N PRO A 74 -1.55 -6.16 15.09
CA PRO A 74 -1.90 -5.05 15.96
C PRO A 74 -0.95 -5.01 17.16
N GLN A 75 -0.48 -3.82 17.51
CA GLN A 75 0.37 -3.61 18.69
C GLN A 75 -0.46 -3.65 19.98
N CYS A 76 -1.73 -3.35 19.88
CA CYS A 76 -2.66 -3.31 20.99
C CYS A 76 -4.10 -3.51 20.50
N THR A 77 -4.96 -3.98 21.38
CA THR A 77 -6.42 -4.03 21.22
C THR A 77 -7.14 -3.13 22.23
N LYS A 78 -6.46 -2.78 23.32
CA LYS A 78 -6.93 -1.91 24.40
C LYS A 78 -5.76 -1.15 25.01
N ASP A 79 -6.03 -0.08 25.74
CA ASP A 79 -5.01 0.79 26.34
C ASP A 79 -4.08 0.04 27.30
N ALA A 80 -4.57 -1.00 27.96
CA ALA A 80 -3.77 -1.83 28.88
C ALA A 80 -2.69 -2.68 28.17
N ASP A 81 -2.77 -2.85 26.86
CA ASP A 81 -1.77 -3.57 26.07
C ASP A 81 -0.55 -2.68 25.76
N CYS A 82 -0.66 -1.37 26.04
CA CYS A 82 0.39 -0.40 25.77
C CYS A 82 1.22 -0.09 27.03
N PRO A 83 2.49 0.31 26.86
CA PRO A 83 3.33 0.81 27.95
C PRO A 83 2.69 2.00 28.68
N GLU A 84 3.11 2.24 29.93
CA GLU A 84 2.67 3.39 30.70
C GLU A 84 2.88 4.71 29.94
N GLY A 85 1.88 5.60 29.99
CA GLY A 85 1.90 6.85 29.26
C GLY A 85 1.44 6.76 27.80
N GLN A 86 1.02 5.56 27.34
CA GLN A 86 0.48 5.36 26.01
C GLN A 86 -0.98 4.87 26.06
N ARG A 87 -1.69 5.05 24.96
CA ARG A 87 -3.03 4.50 24.73
C ARG A 87 -3.08 3.77 23.39
N CYS A 88 -4.02 2.85 23.26
CA CYS A 88 -4.26 2.15 22.01
C CYS A 88 -5.13 2.98 21.08
N GLU A 89 -4.60 3.43 19.98
CA GLU A 89 -5.32 4.17 18.97
C GLU A 89 -5.05 3.54 17.59
N ALA A 90 -6.10 3.11 16.91
CA ALA A 90 -6.00 2.41 15.63
C ALA A 90 -5.03 1.23 15.65
N GLU A 91 -5.14 0.36 16.67
CA GLU A 91 -4.30 -0.84 16.87
C GLU A 91 -2.80 -0.55 17.10
N ARG A 92 -2.45 0.69 17.50
CA ARG A 92 -1.08 1.14 17.82
C ARG A 92 -1.04 1.83 19.16
N CYS A 93 0.06 1.64 19.86
CA CYS A 93 0.33 2.36 21.10
C CYS A 93 0.83 3.78 20.78
N VAL A 94 0.02 4.81 21.11
CA VAL A 94 0.38 6.22 20.95
C VAL A 94 0.44 6.89 22.30
N ALA A 95 1.32 7.89 22.45
CA ALA A 95 1.46 8.63 23.71
C ALA A 95 0.11 9.27 24.10
N LYS A 96 -0.29 9.15 25.35
CA LYS A 96 -1.44 9.88 25.90
C LYS A 96 -1.12 11.38 25.84
N LYS A 97 -1.89 12.13 25.05
CA LYS A 97 -1.86 13.58 25.15
C LYS A 97 -2.47 13.96 26.50
N GLU A 98 -1.66 14.36 27.45
CA GLU A 98 -2.17 15.02 28.65
C GLU A 98 -2.79 16.34 28.23
N ALA A 99 -4.07 16.51 28.57
CA ALA A 99 -4.75 17.78 28.44
C ALA A 99 -4.23 18.71 29.56
N GLY A 100 -3.32 19.60 29.26
CA GLY A 100 -2.80 20.55 30.21
C GLY A 100 -1.57 21.28 29.71
N ALA A 101 -1.81 22.48 29.28
CA ALA A 101 -0.96 23.70 29.22
C ALA A 101 0.54 23.55 29.42
N GLU A 102 1.20 24.31 28.58
CA GLU A 102 2.45 25.04 28.68
C GLU A 102 3.61 24.59 27.82
N ALA A 103 4.05 25.56 27.06
CA ALA A 103 5.23 25.58 26.25
C ALA A 103 6.48 25.21 27.08
N GLY A 104 7.21 24.23 26.62
CA GLY A 104 8.46 23.81 27.22
C GLY A 104 9.32 23.02 26.27
N LYS A 105 10.04 23.73 25.42
CA LYS A 105 11.37 23.43 24.88
C LYS A 105 11.72 21.99 24.47
N ALA A 106 11.62 21.77 23.17
CA ALA A 106 12.53 21.07 22.28
C ALA A 106 13.41 19.95 22.87
N ALA A 107 13.15 18.74 22.48
CA ALA A 107 14.22 17.89 21.99
C ALA A 107 14.16 17.93 20.47
N GLU A 108 15.07 18.67 19.91
CA GLU A 108 15.40 18.75 18.50
C GLU A 108 16.02 17.41 18.12
N THR A 109 15.26 16.58 17.40
CA THR A 109 15.86 15.56 16.57
C THR A 109 14.94 15.32 15.38
N GLU A 110 15.47 15.76 14.26
CA GLU A 110 15.17 15.47 12.87
C GLU A 110 13.97 16.15 12.23
N ARG A 111 14.36 17.25 11.64
CA ARG A 111 13.75 18.04 10.59
C ARG A 111 12.85 17.22 9.68
N GLY A 112 11.58 17.18 10.03
CA GLY A 112 10.53 17.11 9.04
C GLY A 112 10.73 18.28 8.09
N ALA A 113 10.53 18.05 6.78
CA ALA A 113 10.62 19.06 5.76
C ALA A 113 10.04 20.37 6.27
N ALA A 114 10.85 21.42 6.30
CA ALA A 114 10.47 22.75 6.77
C ALA A 114 9.20 23.17 6.04
N VAL A 115 8.12 23.37 6.80
CA VAL A 115 6.94 24.05 6.27
C VAL A 115 7.36 25.48 6.03
N PRO A 116 7.27 26.00 4.80
CA PRO A 116 7.64 27.36 4.51
C PRO A 116 6.87 28.33 5.41
N THR A 117 7.55 29.28 6.03
CA THR A 117 6.96 30.29 6.91
C THR A 117 6.18 31.37 6.16
N GLY A 118 5.97 31.20 4.85
CA GLY A 118 5.15 32.05 4.00
C GLY A 118 4.67 31.35 2.76
N CYS A 119 3.53 31.75 2.22
CA CYS A 119 2.97 31.19 0.99
C CYS A 119 3.83 31.45 -0.27
N ALA A 120 4.91 32.22 -0.14
CA ALA A 120 5.87 32.52 -1.21
C ALA A 120 6.67 31.27 -1.65
N ASP A 121 6.92 30.33 -0.73
CA ASP A 121 7.73 29.13 -0.97
C ASP A 121 6.88 27.88 -1.26
N ALA A 122 5.59 28.04 -1.54
CA ALA A 122 4.70 26.91 -1.86
C ALA A 122 5.10 26.14 -3.14
N GLY A 123 6.23 26.49 -3.75
CA GLY A 123 6.79 25.82 -4.93
C GLY A 123 7.35 24.41 -4.67
N ALA A 124 7.69 24.07 -3.43
CA ALA A 124 8.28 22.78 -3.08
C ALA A 124 7.76 22.28 -1.73
N PHE A 125 6.54 21.81 -1.72
CA PHE A 125 5.91 21.25 -0.52
C PHE A 125 5.96 19.72 -0.57
N THR A 126 6.23 19.07 0.56
CA THR A 126 6.38 17.61 0.62
C THR A 126 5.69 17.04 1.86
N ILE A 127 4.97 15.94 1.69
CA ILE A 127 4.45 15.11 2.79
C ILE A 127 5.04 13.70 2.70
N ARG A 128 5.11 13.00 3.83
CA ARG A 128 5.69 11.64 3.92
C ARG A 128 4.65 10.61 4.30
N PHE A 129 4.95 9.34 3.94
CA PHE A 129 4.09 8.19 4.18
C PHE A 129 4.86 7.08 4.90
N GLY A 130 4.12 6.26 5.65
CA GLY A 130 4.64 5.02 6.20
C GLY A 130 4.98 3.99 5.11
N PHE A 131 5.69 2.94 5.51
CA PHE A 131 5.98 1.82 4.63
C PHE A 131 4.67 1.20 4.12
N ASP A 132 4.58 1.01 2.81
CA ASP A 132 3.41 0.45 2.11
C ASP A 132 2.07 1.18 2.39
N GLN A 133 2.13 2.42 2.86
CA GLN A 133 0.94 3.23 3.18
C GLN A 133 0.73 4.36 2.17
N ALA A 134 -0.55 4.62 1.91
CA ALA A 134 -1.03 5.80 1.19
C ALA A 134 -2.00 6.65 2.06
N THR A 135 -2.20 6.27 3.33
CA THR A 135 -3.03 6.98 4.29
C THR A 135 -2.29 8.20 4.82
N LEU A 136 -2.99 9.33 4.92
CA LEU A 136 -2.43 10.57 5.45
C LEU A 136 -2.37 10.52 6.98
N GLY A 137 -1.17 10.55 7.55
CA GLY A 137 -0.97 10.73 8.99
C GLY A 137 -1.29 12.16 9.43
N ALA A 138 -1.36 12.40 10.75
CA ALA A 138 -1.71 13.73 11.31
C ALA A 138 -0.78 14.84 10.83
N ASP A 139 0.53 14.58 10.73
CA ASP A 139 1.52 15.58 10.27
C ASP A 139 1.31 15.92 8.80
N ALA A 140 1.01 14.92 7.96
CA ALA A 140 0.69 15.12 6.55
C ALA A 140 -0.60 15.94 6.38
N GLN A 141 -1.64 15.64 7.17
CA GLN A 141 -2.89 16.40 7.17
C GLN A 141 -2.68 17.86 7.60
N GLY A 142 -1.94 18.10 8.69
CA GLY A 142 -1.60 19.43 9.15
C GLY A 142 -0.80 20.22 8.11
N SER A 143 0.10 19.54 7.42
CA SER A 143 0.86 20.12 6.32
C SER A 143 -0.04 20.49 5.13
N LEU A 144 -0.96 19.62 4.73
CA LEU A 144 -1.90 19.90 3.64
C LEU A 144 -2.90 21.02 3.99
N GLN A 145 -3.32 21.13 5.26
CA GLN A 145 -4.14 22.27 5.73
C GLN A 145 -3.42 23.60 5.53
N LYS A 146 -2.13 23.66 5.83
CA LYS A 146 -1.30 24.87 5.61
C LYS A 146 -1.17 25.18 4.12
N LEU A 147 -0.92 24.16 3.28
CA LEU A 147 -0.89 24.33 1.83
C LEU A 147 -2.23 24.85 1.29
N ALA A 148 -3.36 24.27 1.74
CA ALA A 148 -4.69 24.70 1.35
C ALA A 148 -4.97 26.15 1.75
N ALA A 149 -4.56 26.57 2.96
CA ALA A 149 -4.66 27.95 3.41
C ALA A 149 -3.85 28.90 2.50
N CYS A 150 -2.62 28.53 2.15
CA CYS A 150 -1.78 29.28 1.24
C CYS A 150 -2.38 29.43 -0.15
N VAL A 151 -2.92 28.34 -0.73
CA VAL A 151 -3.54 28.37 -2.05
C VAL A 151 -4.83 29.21 -2.04
N LYS A 152 -5.56 29.27 -0.92
CA LYS A 152 -6.74 30.12 -0.77
C LYS A 152 -6.39 31.60 -0.65
N GLN A 153 -5.29 31.95 0.06
CA GLN A 153 -4.81 33.33 0.21
C GLN A 153 -4.20 33.88 -1.09
N ALA A 154 -3.45 33.04 -1.80
CA ALA A 154 -2.83 33.36 -3.08
C ALA A 154 -3.25 32.32 -4.11
N PRO A 155 -4.39 32.54 -4.83
CA PRO A 155 -4.97 31.54 -5.71
C PRO A 155 -4.00 31.02 -6.77
N ALA A 156 -3.94 29.69 -6.87
CA ALA A 156 -3.17 28.98 -7.89
C ALA A 156 -4.10 28.54 -9.04
N LYS A 157 -3.56 28.47 -10.24
CA LYS A 157 -4.26 27.86 -11.39
C LYS A 157 -4.29 26.35 -11.29
N LYS A 158 -3.16 25.79 -10.84
CA LYS A 158 -2.97 24.33 -10.78
C LYS A 158 -2.05 23.95 -9.61
N VAL A 159 -2.32 22.81 -9.01
CA VAL A 159 -1.42 22.10 -8.10
C VAL A 159 -1.15 20.72 -8.67
N THR A 160 0.09 20.44 -9.00
CA THR A 160 0.53 19.11 -9.44
C THR A 160 1.06 18.34 -8.24
N ILE A 161 0.54 17.13 -8.02
CA ILE A 161 0.85 16.26 -6.89
C ILE A 161 1.60 15.05 -7.41
N SER A 162 2.87 14.95 -7.07
CA SER A 162 3.77 13.87 -7.51
C SER A 162 3.94 12.82 -6.41
N GLY A 163 3.48 11.61 -6.64
CA GLY A 163 3.59 10.51 -5.67
C GLY A 163 4.82 9.63 -5.93
N HIS A 164 5.53 9.28 -4.85
CA HIS A 164 6.76 8.49 -4.88
C HIS A 164 6.70 7.32 -3.90
N ALA A 165 7.49 6.28 -4.18
CA ALA A 165 7.70 5.12 -3.33
C ALA A 165 9.19 4.94 -3.04
N ASP A 166 9.52 4.11 -2.05
CA ASP A 166 10.88 3.58 -1.92
C ASP A 166 11.10 2.43 -2.92
N GLU A 167 12.34 1.98 -3.07
CA GLU A 167 12.76 0.98 -4.06
C GLU A 167 12.28 -0.45 -3.78
N ARG A 168 11.66 -0.72 -2.63
CA ARG A 168 11.22 -2.06 -2.23
C ARG A 168 9.94 -2.44 -2.96
N GLY A 169 9.99 -3.57 -3.66
CA GLY A 169 8.86 -4.09 -4.43
C GLY A 169 9.13 -4.14 -5.93
N THR A 170 8.06 -4.23 -6.72
CA THR A 170 8.16 -4.15 -8.17
C THR A 170 7.87 -2.74 -8.65
N THR A 171 8.50 -2.32 -9.75
CA THR A 171 8.27 -1.01 -10.35
C THR A 171 6.78 -0.75 -10.60
N GLN A 172 6.05 -1.75 -11.13
CA GLN A 172 4.61 -1.62 -11.36
C GLN A 172 3.83 -1.39 -10.06
N TYR A 173 4.20 -2.09 -8.98
CA TYR A 173 3.61 -1.90 -7.68
C TYR A 173 3.89 -0.49 -7.14
N ASN A 174 5.13 -0.03 -7.23
CA ASN A 174 5.58 1.28 -6.73
C ASN A 174 4.95 2.44 -7.51
N ILE A 175 4.74 2.30 -8.82
CA ILE A 175 3.95 3.26 -9.63
C ILE A 175 2.51 3.33 -9.09
N ALA A 176 1.87 2.19 -8.84
CA ALA A 176 0.51 2.16 -8.30
C ALA A 176 0.44 2.73 -6.88
N LEU A 177 1.45 2.47 -6.02
CA LEU A 177 1.52 3.01 -4.66
C LEU A 177 1.73 4.53 -4.67
N GLY A 178 2.61 5.03 -5.53
CA GLY A 178 2.81 6.48 -5.73
C GLY A 178 1.52 7.15 -6.21
N ALA A 179 0.78 6.52 -7.14
CA ALA A 179 -0.51 7.05 -7.59
C ALA A 179 -1.54 7.12 -6.45
N ARG A 180 -1.65 6.08 -5.60
CA ARG A 180 -2.53 6.09 -4.43
C ARG A 180 -2.16 7.19 -3.43
N ARG A 181 -0.86 7.45 -3.20
CA ARG A 181 -0.37 8.54 -2.33
C ARG A 181 -0.75 9.90 -2.85
N ALA A 182 -0.52 10.15 -4.14
CA ALA A 182 -0.91 11.41 -4.79
C ALA A 182 -2.44 11.61 -4.75
N ASP A 183 -3.23 10.56 -5.00
CA ASP A 183 -4.69 10.64 -4.98
C ASP A 183 -5.26 10.88 -3.58
N SER A 184 -4.68 10.29 -2.52
CA SER A 184 -5.06 10.58 -1.13
C SER A 184 -4.84 12.05 -0.77
N ALA A 185 -3.70 12.62 -1.17
CA ALA A 185 -3.42 14.03 -0.96
C ALA A 185 -4.34 14.94 -1.79
N ARG A 186 -4.62 14.58 -3.04
CA ARG A 186 -5.55 15.29 -3.93
C ARG A 186 -6.95 15.35 -3.32
N LYS A 187 -7.49 14.21 -2.88
CA LYS A 187 -8.81 14.14 -2.24
C LYS A 187 -8.88 15.04 -1.02
N TYR A 188 -7.88 14.98 -0.15
CA TYR A 188 -7.85 15.78 1.05
C TYR A 188 -7.79 17.29 0.76
N LEU A 189 -7.01 17.73 -0.25
CA LEU A 189 -6.98 19.14 -0.67
C LEU A 189 -8.33 19.59 -1.27
N ALA A 190 -9.00 18.72 -2.02
CA ALA A 190 -10.34 18.98 -2.53
C ALA A 190 -11.37 19.12 -1.40
N ASP A 191 -11.32 18.22 -0.39
CA ASP A 191 -12.18 18.28 0.80
C ASP A 191 -11.93 19.55 1.64
N LEU A 192 -10.70 20.04 1.65
CA LEU A 192 -10.35 21.34 2.22
C LEU A 192 -10.83 22.52 1.37
N GLY A 193 -11.44 22.33 0.23
CA GLY A 193 -12.01 23.37 -0.63
C GLY A 193 -10.94 24.15 -1.43
N VAL A 194 -9.86 23.51 -1.85
CA VAL A 194 -8.89 24.07 -2.79
C VAL A 194 -9.52 24.10 -4.19
N ALA A 195 -9.73 25.29 -4.74
CA ALA A 195 -10.39 25.50 -6.05
C ALA A 195 -9.45 25.37 -7.26
N ALA A 196 -8.13 25.29 -7.03
CA ALA A 196 -7.15 25.07 -8.08
C ALA A 196 -7.36 23.72 -8.77
N LYS A 197 -6.95 23.60 -10.05
CA LYS A 197 -6.91 22.31 -10.73
C LYS A 197 -5.90 21.39 -10.03
N LEU A 198 -6.35 20.23 -9.54
CA LEU A 198 -5.51 19.25 -8.83
C LEU A 198 -5.16 18.11 -9.78
N ASP A 199 -3.94 18.09 -10.29
CA ASP A 199 -3.41 17.01 -11.15
C ASP A 199 -2.51 16.07 -10.33
N THR A 200 -2.56 14.77 -10.62
CA THR A 200 -1.72 13.76 -9.97
C THR A 200 -0.82 13.07 -10.98
N VAL A 201 0.42 12.79 -10.58
CA VAL A 201 1.36 11.97 -11.32
C VAL A 201 2.06 11.01 -10.36
N SER A 202 2.40 9.82 -10.81
CA SER A 202 3.21 8.88 -10.06
C SER A 202 4.54 8.65 -10.74
N PHE A 203 5.60 8.72 -9.97
CA PHE A 203 6.94 8.34 -10.38
C PHE A 203 7.39 7.01 -9.75
N GLY A 204 6.54 6.41 -8.87
CA GLY A 204 6.95 5.21 -8.17
C GLY A 204 8.30 5.40 -7.49
N GLU A 205 9.25 4.53 -7.78
CA GLU A 205 10.63 4.56 -7.29
C GLU A 205 11.62 5.30 -8.20
N GLU A 206 11.16 5.76 -9.39
CA GLU A 206 12.04 6.26 -10.44
C GLU A 206 12.75 7.59 -10.11
N LYS A 207 12.23 8.34 -9.14
CA LYS A 207 12.82 9.62 -8.70
C LYS A 207 13.14 9.61 -7.21
N PRO A 208 14.15 8.86 -6.77
CA PRO A 208 14.56 8.81 -5.38
C PRO A 208 15.25 10.12 -4.96
N LEU A 209 15.09 10.51 -3.69
CA LEU A 209 15.87 11.59 -3.07
C LEU A 209 17.23 11.11 -2.57
N CYS A 210 17.33 9.83 -2.29
CA CYS A 210 18.56 9.16 -1.90
C CYS A 210 18.48 7.69 -2.32
N SER A 211 19.62 7.01 -2.42
CA SER A 211 19.77 5.64 -2.92
C SER A 211 20.36 4.65 -1.91
N GLU A 212 20.62 5.10 -0.68
CA GLU A 212 21.09 4.19 0.37
C GLU A 212 19.95 3.25 0.80
N GLN A 213 20.31 1.97 0.98
CA GLN A 213 19.36 0.95 1.43
C GLN A 213 19.16 0.98 2.96
N THR A 214 18.71 2.12 3.46
CA THR A 214 18.43 2.36 4.88
C THR A 214 17.01 2.86 5.07
N GLU A 215 16.44 2.60 6.26
CA GLU A 215 15.08 3.08 6.56
C GLU A 215 14.99 4.61 6.52
N GLU A 216 16.05 5.32 6.88
CA GLU A 216 16.10 6.78 6.79
C GLU A 216 15.98 7.28 5.36
N CYS A 217 16.67 6.64 4.42
CA CYS A 217 16.57 6.95 3.01
C CYS A 217 15.20 6.55 2.44
N TRP A 218 14.75 5.35 2.71
CA TRP A 218 13.42 4.90 2.28
C TRP A 218 12.29 5.80 2.78
N ALA A 219 12.37 6.26 4.04
CA ALA A 219 11.40 7.21 4.59
C ALA A 219 11.39 8.56 3.87
N LYS A 220 12.53 9.03 3.34
CA LYS A 220 12.62 10.22 2.50
C LYS A 220 11.98 10.00 1.13
N ASN A 221 12.15 8.80 0.56
CA ASN A 221 11.61 8.45 -0.75
C ASN A 221 10.08 8.24 -0.71
N ARG A 222 9.50 7.76 0.40
CA ARG A 222 8.05 7.59 0.59
C ARG A 222 7.35 8.93 0.79
N ARG A 223 7.08 9.67 -0.28
CA ARG A 223 6.58 11.02 -0.23
C ARG A 223 5.55 11.37 -1.31
N ALA A 224 4.87 12.48 -1.12
CA ALA A 224 4.24 13.21 -2.22
C ALA A 224 4.75 14.66 -2.21
N GLU A 225 5.11 15.15 -3.38
CA GLU A 225 5.58 16.50 -3.64
C GLU A 225 4.49 17.33 -4.31
N PHE A 226 4.46 18.62 -4.02
CA PHE A 226 3.44 19.54 -4.53
C PHE A 226 4.12 20.69 -5.26
N GLN A 227 3.73 20.88 -6.50
CA GLN A 227 4.12 22.02 -7.31
C GLN A 227 2.89 22.91 -7.52
N VAL A 228 2.99 24.18 -7.14
CA VAL A 228 1.92 25.15 -7.22
C VAL A 228 2.20 26.12 -8.34
N ASP A 229 1.37 26.08 -9.40
CA ASP A 229 1.46 26.97 -10.57
C ASP A 229 0.44 28.12 -10.39
N ARG A 230 0.90 29.35 -10.44
CA ARG A 230 0.11 30.58 -10.27
C ARG A 230 -0.14 31.32 -11.58
#